data_e7f09c0faef274acd7c4559a8c46daae
#
_entry.id   e7f09c0faef274acd7c4559a8c46daae
#
_cell.length_a   1.000
_cell.length_b   1.000
_cell.length_c   1.000
_cell.angle_alpha   90.00
_cell.angle_beta   90.00
_cell.angle_gamma   90.00
#
_symmetry.space_group_name_H-M   'P 1'
#
loop_
_entity.id
_entity.type
_entity.pdbx_description
1 polymer ?
#
loop_
_entity_poly.entity_id
_entity_poly.type
_entity_poly.pdbx_seq_one_letter_code
_entity_poly.pdbx_strand_id
1 'polypeptide(L)'
;YATNYRKTKFAIEQGALGPILGGAVYWCGGKLWHQERRDGESDADYMVRNWVSFTEMSGDHIVEQHIHNIDVANWFIGRTPKLAIGFGGRARRKTGNQFDFFDVDFDYDEGCRIHSMCRQVNGCYNQVSELFTGSNGTTYGSGPVKLIKAVDIKYPEYEQATGSEMVQEHVELLRGIIDGKPINAAKDVAESTLTAIMGRISAYTGQLVRWRDLTDAASNSPWYNLKLKPGLEEFENGTAKAPADDVVAIPGEA
;
A
#
# COMPACT_ATOMS: atom_id res chain seq x y z
N TYR A 1 14.79 -4.96 0.25
CA TYR A 1 16.27 -5.07 0.24
C TYR A 1 16.89 -4.81 1.62
N ALA A 2 16.15 -4.25 2.58
CA ALA A 2 16.61 -4.08 3.96
C ALA A 2 16.86 -5.43 4.62
N THR A 3 18.07 -5.61 5.17
CA THR A 3 18.52 -6.88 5.74
C THR A 3 17.64 -7.39 6.89
N ASN A 4 17.11 -6.49 7.72
CA ASN A 4 16.24 -6.83 8.84
C ASN A 4 14.91 -7.42 8.35
N TYR A 5 14.27 -6.87 7.33
CA TYR A 5 13.05 -7.42 6.72
C TYR A 5 13.33 -8.79 6.07
N ARG A 6 14.46 -8.94 5.37
CA ARG A 6 14.87 -10.23 4.78
C ARG A 6 15.07 -11.32 5.85
N LYS A 7 15.68 -10.97 6.97
CA LYS A 7 15.84 -11.89 8.11
C LYS A 7 14.48 -12.29 8.69
N THR A 8 13.57 -11.34 8.86
CA THR A 8 12.22 -11.64 9.35
C THR A 8 11.47 -12.55 8.38
N LYS A 9 11.50 -12.25 7.09
CA LYS A 9 10.88 -13.10 6.06
C LYS A 9 11.48 -14.50 6.07
N PHE A 10 12.80 -14.62 6.13
CA PHE A 10 13.48 -15.91 6.22
C PHE A 10 13.02 -16.72 7.45
N ALA A 11 12.93 -16.09 8.61
CA ALA A 11 12.44 -16.76 9.83
C ALA A 11 10.99 -17.29 9.66
N ILE A 12 10.14 -16.50 8.99
CA ILE A 12 8.77 -16.92 8.68
C ILE A 12 8.77 -18.13 7.73
N GLU A 13 9.59 -18.11 6.68
CA GLU A 13 9.73 -19.21 5.72
C GLU A 13 10.28 -20.50 6.34
N GLN A 14 11.14 -20.36 7.37
CA GLN A 14 11.62 -21.50 8.17
C GLN A 14 10.55 -22.01 9.17
N GLY A 15 9.35 -21.44 9.15
CA GLY A 15 8.25 -21.85 10.02
C GLY A 15 8.42 -21.40 11.49
N ALA A 16 9.36 -20.51 11.79
CA ALA A 16 9.65 -20.13 13.16
C ALA A 16 8.45 -19.49 13.85
N LEU A 17 7.67 -18.69 13.14
CA LEU A 17 6.47 -18.04 13.65
C LEU A 17 5.24 -18.96 13.68
N GLY A 18 5.32 -20.10 12.99
CA GLY A 18 4.15 -20.91 12.65
C GLY A 18 3.22 -20.20 11.65
N PRO A 19 2.03 -20.72 11.38
CA PRO A 19 1.04 -20.01 10.57
C PRO A 19 0.78 -18.59 11.08
N ILE A 20 0.79 -17.61 10.20
CA ILE A 20 0.41 -16.24 10.54
C ILE A 20 -1.11 -16.19 10.72
N LEU A 21 -1.54 -15.77 11.90
CA LEU A 21 -2.93 -15.69 12.32
C LEU A 21 -3.52 -14.29 12.08
N GLY A 22 -2.66 -13.28 12.00
CA GLY A 22 -3.08 -11.92 11.76
C GLY A 22 -1.99 -10.92 12.10
N GLY A 23 -2.37 -9.63 12.04
CA GLY A 23 -1.45 -8.56 12.32
C GLY A 23 -2.05 -7.20 12.07
N ALA A 24 -1.19 -6.19 12.09
CA ALA A 24 -1.57 -4.83 11.79
C ALA A 24 -0.44 -4.10 11.07
N VAL A 25 -0.82 -3.24 10.14
CA VAL A 25 0.11 -2.41 9.36
C VAL A 25 -0.30 -0.94 9.44
N TYR A 26 0.68 -0.07 9.59
CA TYR A 26 0.43 1.34 9.89
C TYR A 26 1.31 2.26 9.03
N TRP A 27 0.68 3.29 8.45
CA TRP A 27 1.37 4.47 7.94
C TRP A 27 0.63 5.72 8.40
N CYS A 28 0.89 6.15 9.62
CA CYS A 28 0.28 7.33 10.21
C CYS A 28 1.29 8.46 10.26
N GLY A 29 1.08 9.47 9.44
CA GLY A 29 1.95 10.62 9.31
C GLY A 29 1.21 11.95 9.21
N GLY A 30 1.97 13.02 8.96
CA GLY A 30 1.45 14.34 8.69
C GLY A 30 1.01 14.50 7.22
N LYS A 31 0.33 15.62 6.95
CA LYS A 31 -0.05 16.03 5.59
C LYS A 31 1.20 16.24 4.75
N LEU A 32 1.17 15.78 3.50
CA LEU A 32 2.21 16.05 2.52
C LEU A 32 2.12 17.48 2.01
N TRP A 33 3.07 17.84 1.17
CA TRP A 33 3.16 19.15 0.54
C TRP A 33 1.93 19.44 -0.34
N HIS A 34 1.63 20.72 -0.50
CA HIS A 34 0.66 21.27 -1.43
C HIS A 34 1.13 22.63 -1.90
N GLN A 35 0.95 22.92 -3.17
CA GLN A 35 1.31 24.20 -3.78
C GLN A 35 0.05 24.92 -4.23
N GLU A 36 -0.07 26.19 -3.85
CA GLU A 36 -1.20 27.02 -4.27
C GLU A 36 -1.26 27.14 -5.80
N ARG A 37 -2.47 27.28 -6.32
CA ARG A 37 -2.68 27.47 -7.76
C ARG A 37 -2.07 28.80 -8.21
N ARG A 38 -1.38 28.77 -9.34
CA ARG A 38 -0.80 29.96 -9.98
C ARG A 38 -1.84 30.66 -10.87
N ASP A 39 -1.68 31.98 -11.03
CA ASP A 39 -2.53 32.72 -11.96
C ASP A 39 -2.40 32.19 -13.39
N GLY A 40 -3.54 31.89 -14.03
CA GLY A 40 -3.58 31.36 -15.38
C GLY A 40 -3.13 29.89 -15.52
N GLU A 41 -2.85 29.19 -14.43
CA GLU A 41 -2.45 27.78 -14.48
C GLU A 41 -3.60 26.89 -14.92
N SER A 42 -3.33 26.00 -15.87
CA SER A 42 -4.31 24.99 -16.29
C SER A 42 -4.59 23.98 -15.20
N ASP A 43 -5.75 23.33 -15.25
CA ASP A 43 -6.08 22.24 -14.31
C ASP A 43 -5.10 21.09 -14.43
N ALA A 44 -4.66 20.75 -15.63
CA ALA A 44 -3.67 19.71 -15.87
C ALA A 44 -2.34 20.01 -15.16
N ASP A 45 -1.79 21.23 -15.34
CA ASP A 45 -0.54 21.62 -14.69
C ASP A 45 -0.67 21.66 -13.17
N TYR A 46 -1.80 22.17 -12.66
CA TYR A 46 -2.09 22.20 -11.23
C TYR A 46 -2.14 20.78 -10.64
N MET A 47 -2.84 19.85 -11.30
CA MET A 47 -2.91 18.45 -10.86
C MET A 47 -1.53 17.78 -10.89
N VAL A 48 -0.75 17.97 -11.97
CA VAL A 48 0.60 17.40 -12.07
C VAL A 48 1.52 17.94 -10.97
N ARG A 49 1.48 19.25 -10.70
CA ARG A 49 2.28 19.86 -9.60
C ARG A 49 1.85 19.39 -8.20
N ASN A 50 0.60 19.00 -8.05
CA ASN A 50 0.01 18.56 -6.79
C ASN A 50 -0.46 17.10 -6.86
N TRP A 51 0.19 16.29 -7.71
CA TRP A 51 -0.22 14.92 -8.00
C TRP A 51 -0.56 14.09 -6.75
N VAL A 52 0.17 14.31 -5.68
CA VAL A 52 -0.01 13.63 -4.39
C VAL A 52 -1.36 13.95 -3.71
N SER A 53 -2.04 15.01 -4.13
CA SER A 53 -3.32 15.45 -3.57
C SER A 53 -4.55 14.98 -4.37
N PHE A 54 -4.33 14.31 -5.51
CA PHE A 54 -5.40 13.85 -6.39
C PHE A 54 -5.41 12.33 -6.52
N THR A 55 -6.58 11.74 -6.28
CA THR A 55 -6.78 10.28 -6.33
C THR A 55 -6.45 9.73 -7.72
N GLU A 56 -6.78 10.46 -8.77
CA GLU A 56 -6.53 10.09 -10.18
C GLU A 56 -5.03 10.01 -10.51
N MET A 57 -4.20 10.74 -9.76
CA MET A 57 -2.77 10.83 -10.01
C MET A 57 -1.97 9.89 -9.10
N SER A 58 -2.34 9.81 -7.82
CA SER A 58 -1.57 9.07 -6.80
C SER A 58 -2.24 7.77 -6.34
N GLY A 59 -3.52 7.60 -6.62
CA GLY A 59 -4.30 6.50 -6.08
C GLY A 59 -4.75 6.72 -4.62
N ASP A 60 -4.55 7.91 -4.07
CA ASP A 60 -4.67 8.27 -2.67
C ASP A 60 -3.50 7.74 -1.80
N HIS A 61 -3.33 8.27 -0.60
CA HIS A 61 -2.17 7.95 0.25
C HIS A 61 -2.14 6.49 0.73
N ILE A 62 -3.25 5.78 0.70
CA ILE A 62 -3.27 4.33 0.94
C ILE A 62 -2.50 3.58 -0.17
N VAL A 63 -2.53 4.08 -1.41
CA VAL A 63 -1.83 3.49 -2.57
C VAL A 63 -0.44 4.09 -2.75
N GLU A 64 -0.27 5.39 -2.48
CA GLU A 64 0.98 6.09 -2.72
C GLU A 64 2.03 5.84 -1.61
N GLN A 65 1.62 5.82 -0.33
CA GLN A 65 2.51 5.63 0.80
C GLN A 65 2.29 4.33 1.55
N HIS A 66 1.07 4.06 1.97
CA HIS A 66 0.78 2.92 2.83
C HIS A 66 0.94 1.56 2.12
N ILE A 67 1.01 1.58 0.80
CA ILE A 67 1.33 0.39 -0.01
C ILE A 67 2.60 -0.31 0.48
N HIS A 68 3.61 0.40 0.99
CA HIS A 68 4.83 -0.21 1.52
C HIS A 68 4.55 -1.21 2.64
N ASN A 69 3.67 -0.88 3.57
CA ASN A 69 3.31 -1.78 4.68
C ASN A 69 2.34 -2.88 4.22
N ILE A 70 1.46 -2.59 3.27
CA ILE A 70 0.56 -3.57 2.64
C ILE A 70 1.39 -4.60 1.86
N ASP A 71 2.42 -4.16 1.14
CA ASP A 71 3.36 -5.04 0.43
C ASP A 71 4.09 -5.97 1.39
N VAL A 72 4.56 -5.46 2.51
CA VAL A 72 5.17 -6.30 3.56
C VAL A 72 4.18 -7.36 4.06
N ALA A 73 2.90 -7.03 4.22
CA ALA A 73 1.88 -8.01 4.62
C ALA A 73 1.71 -9.10 3.56
N ASN A 74 1.53 -8.73 2.28
CA ASN A 74 1.43 -9.69 1.18
C ASN A 74 2.68 -10.57 1.09
N TRP A 75 3.86 -9.96 1.19
CA TRP A 75 5.14 -10.66 1.13
C TRP A 75 5.32 -11.66 2.29
N PHE A 76 5.02 -11.26 3.53
CA PHE A 76 5.21 -12.10 4.71
C PHE A 76 4.20 -13.24 4.76
N ILE A 77 2.93 -12.97 4.42
CA ILE A 77 1.87 -13.98 4.36
C ILE A 77 2.03 -14.89 3.13
N GLY A 78 2.63 -14.37 2.03
CA GLY A 78 2.89 -15.12 0.80
C GLY A 78 1.67 -15.24 -0.12
N ARG A 79 0.64 -14.41 0.07
CA ARG A 79 -0.56 -14.35 -0.77
C ARG A 79 -1.26 -13.00 -0.66
N THR A 80 -2.20 -12.75 -1.56
CA THR A 80 -3.09 -11.58 -1.52
C THR A 80 -4.34 -11.86 -0.68
N PRO A 81 -4.98 -10.81 -0.12
CA PRO A 81 -6.25 -10.99 0.59
C PRO A 81 -7.38 -11.38 -0.36
N LYS A 82 -8.39 -12.06 0.18
CA LYS A 82 -9.60 -12.46 -0.55
C LYS A 82 -10.65 -11.36 -0.59
N LEU A 83 -10.69 -10.53 0.45
CA LEU A 83 -11.63 -9.42 0.54
C LEU A 83 -11.07 -8.30 1.42
N ALA A 84 -11.66 -7.11 1.26
CA ALA A 84 -11.44 -5.96 2.11
C ALA A 84 -12.77 -5.36 2.55
N ILE A 85 -12.81 -4.91 3.80
CA ILE A 85 -13.84 -4.04 4.34
C ILE A 85 -13.13 -2.86 4.97
N GLY A 86 -13.49 -1.65 4.56
CA GLY A 86 -12.82 -0.46 5.05
C GLY A 86 -13.73 0.73 5.18
N PHE A 87 -13.27 1.69 5.92
CA PHE A 87 -13.83 3.02 5.98
C PHE A 87 -12.72 4.07 5.99
N GLY A 88 -13.08 5.28 5.67
CA GLY A 88 -12.18 6.41 5.64
C GLY A 88 -12.96 7.70 5.51
N GLY A 89 -12.26 8.78 5.39
CA GLY A 89 -12.92 10.06 5.23
C GLY A 89 -11.96 11.24 5.21
N ARG A 90 -12.55 12.42 5.04
CA ARG A 90 -11.86 13.69 5.12
C ARG A 90 -12.23 14.40 6.42
N ALA A 91 -11.23 14.77 7.22
CA ALA A 91 -11.42 15.48 8.48
C ALA A 91 -10.83 16.90 8.43
N ARG A 92 -9.68 17.09 7.81
CA ARG A 92 -8.93 18.36 7.83
C ARG A 92 -8.35 18.80 6.48
N ARG A 93 -8.25 17.90 5.51
CA ARG A 93 -7.73 18.23 4.18
C ARG A 93 -8.68 19.21 3.48
N LYS A 94 -8.12 20.27 2.87
CA LYS A 94 -8.88 21.31 2.16
C LYS A 94 -8.56 21.34 0.67
N THR A 95 -7.66 20.49 0.21
CA THR A 95 -7.13 20.51 -1.16
C THR A 95 -7.14 19.12 -1.77
N GLY A 96 -7.42 19.04 -3.06
CA GLY A 96 -7.59 17.80 -3.79
C GLY A 96 -8.86 17.03 -3.38
N ASN A 97 -8.96 15.78 -3.78
CA ASN A 97 -10.15 14.95 -3.57
C ASN A 97 -9.90 13.70 -2.71
N GLN A 98 -8.78 13.62 -2.02
CA GLN A 98 -8.38 12.47 -1.23
C GLN A 98 -9.00 12.46 0.18
N PHE A 99 -9.04 11.29 0.79
CA PHE A 99 -9.32 11.14 2.20
C PHE A 99 -8.13 11.55 3.07
N ASP A 100 -8.35 11.81 4.36
CA ASP A 100 -7.30 12.07 5.36
C ASP A 100 -6.84 10.81 6.06
N PHE A 101 -7.70 9.79 6.12
CA PHE A 101 -7.44 8.55 6.82
C PHE A 101 -8.19 7.38 6.20
N PHE A 102 -7.62 6.19 6.37
CA PHE A 102 -8.21 4.91 6.04
C PHE A 102 -8.02 3.95 7.19
N ASP A 103 -9.03 3.11 7.39
CA ASP A 103 -9.02 1.97 8.29
C ASP A 103 -9.64 0.80 7.52
N VAL A 104 -8.86 -0.26 7.28
CA VAL A 104 -9.25 -1.37 6.40
C VAL A 104 -8.86 -2.69 7.04
N ASP A 105 -9.80 -3.61 7.11
CA ASP A 105 -9.53 -5.00 7.40
C ASP A 105 -9.40 -5.81 6.10
N PHE A 106 -8.23 -6.40 5.91
CA PHE A 106 -7.95 -7.34 4.83
C PHE A 106 -8.06 -8.77 5.35
N ASP A 107 -8.92 -9.57 4.74
CA ASP A 107 -9.07 -11.00 5.06
C ASP A 107 -8.27 -11.84 4.05
N TYR A 108 -7.25 -12.51 4.55
CA TYR A 108 -6.35 -13.37 3.78
C TYR A 108 -6.80 -14.84 3.72
N ASP A 109 -8.01 -15.11 4.23
CA ASP A 109 -8.53 -16.47 4.38
C ASP A 109 -7.88 -17.27 5.52
N GLU A 110 -8.41 -18.45 5.81
CA GLU A 110 -7.88 -19.34 6.85
C GLU A 110 -7.75 -18.69 8.25
N GLY A 111 -8.58 -17.67 8.52
CA GLY A 111 -8.58 -16.93 9.78
C GLY A 111 -7.48 -15.89 9.91
N CYS A 112 -6.69 -15.65 8.87
CA CYS A 112 -5.67 -14.61 8.86
C CYS A 112 -6.26 -13.28 8.44
N ARG A 113 -6.22 -12.28 9.33
CA ARG A 113 -6.68 -10.91 9.08
C ARG A 113 -5.60 -9.90 9.38
N ILE A 114 -5.48 -8.92 8.51
CA ILE A 114 -4.57 -7.78 8.68
C ILE A 114 -5.40 -6.50 8.81
N HIS A 115 -5.28 -5.88 9.96
CA HIS A 115 -5.76 -4.52 10.18
C HIS A 115 -4.78 -3.53 9.57
N SER A 116 -5.29 -2.64 8.74
CA SER A 116 -4.51 -1.67 7.96
C SER A 116 -5.01 -0.27 8.25
N MET A 117 -4.18 0.57 8.85
CA MET A 117 -4.55 1.94 9.20
C MET A 117 -3.53 2.94 8.67
N CYS A 118 -4.00 3.94 7.95
CA CYS A 118 -3.14 5.04 7.52
C CYS A 118 -3.81 6.40 7.64
N ARG A 119 -2.99 7.44 7.79
CA ARG A 119 -3.47 8.80 8.04
C ARG A 119 -2.43 9.84 7.63
N GLN A 120 -2.92 10.95 7.08
CA GLN A 120 -2.13 12.15 6.79
C GLN A 120 -2.74 13.38 7.50
N VAL A 121 -2.64 13.42 8.83
CA VAL A 121 -3.17 14.52 9.67
C VAL A 121 -2.10 15.05 10.61
N ASN A 122 -1.79 16.35 10.51
CA ASN A 122 -0.80 17.01 11.36
C ASN A 122 -1.24 17.05 12.83
N GLY A 123 -0.26 17.03 13.73
CA GLY A 123 -0.49 17.15 15.18
C GLY A 123 -1.03 15.88 15.84
N CYS A 124 -0.91 14.74 15.17
CA CYS A 124 -1.29 13.42 15.68
C CYS A 124 -0.05 12.54 15.89
N TYR A 125 -0.21 11.45 16.65
CA TYR A 125 0.88 10.48 16.85
C TYR A 125 1.27 9.82 15.52
N ASN A 126 2.56 9.83 15.20
CA ASN A 126 3.08 9.24 13.98
C ASN A 126 3.56 7.80 14.23
N GLN A 127 3.22 6.92 13.30
CA GLN A 127 3.65 5.52 13.34
C GLN A 127 3.75 4.96 11.92
N VAL A 128 4.91 4.39 11.60
CA VAL A 128 5.11 3.56 10.40
C VAL A 128 5.68 2.23 10.89
N SER A 129 4.88 1.18 10.81
CA SER A 129 5.28 -0.13 11.34
C SER A 129 4.34 -1.24 10.88
N GLU A 130 4.80 -2.48 11.03
CA GLU A 130 4.03 -3.70 10.86
C GLU A 130 4.17 -4.58 12.10
N LEU A 131 3.09 -5.26 12.47
CA LEU A 131 3.06 -6.29 13.50
C LEU A 131 2.38 -7.53 12.94
N PHE A 132 3.03 -8.68 13.08
CA PHE A 132 2.45 -9.97 12.72
C PHE A 132 2.43 -10.91 13.93
N THR A 133 1.35 -11.65 14.06
CA THR A 133 1.15 -12.66 15.08
C THR A 133 0.97 -14.02 14.40
N GLY A 134 1.84 -14.94 14.74
CA GLY A 134 1.72 -16.33 14.35
C GLY A 134 1.42 -17.22 15.55
N SER A 135 1.22 -18.50 15.32
CA SER A 135 0.91 -19.47 16.38
C SER A 135 2.06 -19.71 17.37
N ASN A 136 3.29 -19.35 17.01
CA ASN A 136 4.48 -19.51 17.85
C ASN A 136 5.15 -18.18 18.23
N GLY A 137 4.50 -17.05 18.03
CA GLY A 137 5.09 -15.79 18.44
C GLY A 137 4.63 -14.58 17.64
N THR A 138 5.36 -13.49 17.79
CA THR A 138 5.10 -12.22 17.12
C THR A 138 6.38 -11.65 16.50
N THR A 139 6.24 -10.84 15.48
CA THR A 139 7.34 -10.07 14.90
C THR A 139 6.85 -8.72 14.40
N TYR A 140 7.73 -7.73 14.45
CA TYR A 140 7.58 -6.50 13.69
C TYR A 140 8.20 -6.71 12.31
N GLY A 141 7.75 -5.99 11.29
CA GLY A 141 8.28 -6.13 9.93
C GLY A 141 9.80 -6.01 9.86
N SER A 142 10.35 -4.99 10.51
CA SER A 142 11.79 -4.72 10.59
C SER A 142 12.44 -5.13 11.91
N GLY A 143 11.69 -5.74 12.82
CA GLY A 143 12.14 -5.99 14.19
C GLY A 143 12.42 -7.45 14.50
N PRO A 144 12.81 -7.72 15.75
CA PRO A 144 13.12 -9.09 16.15
C PRO A 144 11.86 -9.97 16.20
N VAL A 145 12.06 -11.23 15.85
CA VAL A 145 11.05 -12.27 16.05
C VAL A 145 11.04 -12.68 17.53
N LYS A 146 9.90 -12.56 18.20
CA LYS A 146 9.69 -13.00 19.58
C LYS A 146 8.94 -14.32 19.57
N LEU A 147 9.61 -15.41 19.91
CA LEU A 147 9.05 -16.74 19.85
C LEU A 147 8.62 -17.24 21.23
N ILE A 148 7.48 -17.96 21.27
CA ILE A 148 6.99 -18.70 22.45
C ILE A 148 7.87 -19.93 22.69
N LYS A 149 8.14 -20.68 21.61
CA LYS A 149 9.08 -21.80 21.64
C LYS A 149 10.28 -21.45 20.76
N ALA A 150 11.47 -21.58 21.32
CA ALA A 150 12.69 -21.30 20.58
C ALA A 150 12.82 -22.19 19.34
N VAL A 151 13.25 -21.59 18.24
CA VAL A 151 13.59 -22.27 16.99
C VAL A 151 15.01 -21.84 16.62
N ASP A 152 15.86 -22.81 16.32
CA ASP A 152 17.21 -22.52 15.86
C ASP A 152 17.15 -22.09 14.39
N ILE A 153 17.40 -20.80 14.12
CA ILE A 153 17.36 -20.23 12.79
C ILE A 153 18.77 -19.88 12.36
N LYS A 154 19.26 -20.59 11.37
CA LYS A 154 20.55 -20.28 10.73
C LYS A 154 20.34 -19.31 9.59
N TYR A 155 20.45 -18.01 9.90
CA TYR A 155 20.27 -16.97 8.91
C TYR A 155 21.37 -17.01 7.84
N PRO A 156 21.04 -16.84 6.55
CA PRO A 156 22.04 -16.63 5.53
C PRO A 156 22.75 -15.29 5.75
N GLU A 157 23.94 -15.17 5.21
CA GLU A 157 24.60 -13.88 5.11
C GLU A 157 23.88 -13.05 4.04
N TYR A 158 23.50 -11.84 4.40
CA TYR A 158 22.94 -10.86 3.48
C TYR A 158 23.99 -9.82 3.18
N GLU A 159 24.37 -9.72 1.91
CA GLU A 159 25.18 -8.58 1.47
C GLU A 159 24.36 -7.30 1.62
N GLN A 160 25.01 -6.27 2.11
CA GLN A 160 24.43 -4.94 2.20
C GLN A 160 25.44 -3.94 1.66
N ALA A 161 25.07 -3.27 0.58
CA ALA A 161 25.86 -2.16 0.06
C ALA A 161 25.93 -1.03 1.11
N THR A 162 27.02 -0.28 1.06
CA THR A 162 27.31 0.78 2.02
C THR A 162 26.12 1.71 2.23
N GLY A 163 25.48 1.62 3.38
CA GLY A 163 24.63 2.63 3.96
C GLY A 163 23.14 2.60 3.64
N SER A 164 22.65 1.84 2.64
CA SER A 164 21.24 1.93 2.29
C SER A 164 20.70 0.72 1.53
N GLU A 165 19.50 0.26 1.91
CA GLU A 165 18.71 -0.72 1.18
C GLU A 165 18.34 -0.27 -0.24
N MET A 166 18.24 1.04 -0.48
CA MET A 166 17.99 1.60 -1.81
C MET A 166 19.22 1.41 -2.72
N VAL A 167 20.44 1.53 -2.20
CA VAL A 167 21.66 1.21 -2.95
C VAL A 167 21.76 -0.29 -3.20
N GLN A 168 21.40 -1.12 -2.21
CA GLN A 168 21.39 -2.57 -2.36
C GLN A 168 20.45 -3.04 -3.45
N GLU A 169 19.27 -2.43 -3.57
CA GLU A 169 18.32 -2.69 -4.64
C GLU A 169 18.96 -2.52 -6.03
N HIS A 170 19.64 -1.40 -6.25
CA HIS A 170 20.31 -1.14 -7.53
C HIS A 170 21.48 -2.09 -7.79
N VAL A 171 22.24 -2.44 -6.75
CA VAL A 171 23.33 -3.44 -6.87
C VAL A 171 22.78 -4.79 -7.33
N GLU A 172 21.68 -5.26 -6.72
CA GLU A 172 21.08 -6.55 -7.09
C GLU A 172 20.45 -6.51 -8.48
N LEU A 173 19.81 -5.40 -8.84
CA LEU A 173 19.26 -5.20 -10.19
C LEU A 173 20.37 -5.29 -11.24
N LEU A 174 21.45 -4.54 -11.07
CA LEU A 174 22.57 -4.52 -12.02
C LEU A 174 23.24 -5.90 -12.12
N ARG A 175 23.47 -6.56 -10.99
CA ARG A 175 24.02 -7.94 -10.99
C ARG A 175 23.10 -8.90 -11.73
N GLY A 176 21.80 -8.85 -11.45
CA GLY A 176 20.83 -9.69 -12.15
C GLY A 176 20.87 -9.51 -13.66
N ILE A 177 21.03 -8.28 -14.15
CA ILE A 177 21.19 -7.97 -15.57
C ILE A 177 22.51 -8.56 -16.12
N ILE A 178 23.63 -8.34 -15.43
CA ILE A 178 24.96 -8.81 -15.84
C ILE A 178 25.01 -10.34 -15.89
N ASP A 179 24.41 -11.00 -14.90
CA ASP A 179 24.40 -12.46 -14.77
C ASP A 179 23.33 -13.15 -15.65
N GLY A 180 22.57 -12.38 -16.42
CA GLY A 180 21.47 -12.90 -17.24
C GLY A 180 20.29 -13.46 -16.45
N LYS A 181 20.13 -13.04 -15.19
CA LYS A 181 19.06 -13.42 -14.27
C LYS A 181 18.31 -12.18 -13.75
N PRO A 182 17.64 -11.42 -14.63
CA PRO A 182 17.02 -10.17 -14.25
C PRO A 182 15.92 -10.40 -13.19
N ILE A 183 15.86 -9.50 -12.21
CA ILE A 183 14.80 -9.48 -11.21
C ILE A 183 13.52 -8.98 -11.89
N ASN A 184 12.43 -9.72 -11.73
CA ASN A 184 11.12 -9.30 -12.20
C ASN A 184 10.12 -9.35 -11.03
N ALA A 185 9.85 -8.20 -10.46
CA ALA A 185 8.88 -8.01 -9.37
C ALA A 185 7.50 -7.51 -9.85
N ALA A 186 7.25 -7.47 -11.16
CA ALA A 186 6.06 -6.84 -11.73
C ALA A 186 4.75 -7.43 -11.17
N LYS A 187 4.69 -8.76 -11.00
CA LYS A 187 3.51 -9.42 -10.45
C LYS A 187 3.29 -9.01 -8.98
N ASP A 188 4.31 -9.11 -8.16
CA ASP A 188 4.20 -8.85 -6.72
C ASP A 188 3.83 -7.39 -6.45
N VAL A 189 4.45 -6.46 -7.18
CA VAL A 189 4.14 -5.03 -7.11
C VAL A 189 2.70 -4.75 -7.58
N ALA A 190 2.26 -5.37 -8.67
CA ALA A 190 0.89 -5.21 -9.15
C ALA A 190 -0.14 -5.77 -8.15
N GLU A 191 0.13 -6.92 -7.53
CA GLU A 191 -0.74 -7.50 -6.51
C GLU A 191 -0.81 -6.64 -5.25
N SER A 192 0.30 -6.08 -4.79
CA SER A 192 0.32 -5.17 -3.64
C SER A 192 -0.41 -3.85 -3.95
N THR A 193 -0.22 -3.29 -5.14
CA THR A 193 -0.94 -2.10 -5.60
C THR A 193 -2.44 -2.38 -5.65
N LEU A 194 -2.84 -3.51 -6.20
CA LEU A 194 -4.25 -3.89 -6.31
C LEU A 194 -4.87 -4.16 -4.93
N THR A 195 -4.11 -4.68 -3.96
CA THR A 195 -4.55 -4.82 -2.57
C THR A 195 -4.87 -3.46 -1.95
N ALA A 196 -3.99 -2.48 -2.13
CA ALA A 196 -4.22 -1.11 -1.65
C ALA A 196 -5.45 -0.46 -2.33
N ILE A 197 -5.61 -0.64 -3.65
CA ILE A 197 -6.77 -0.18 -4.42
C ILE A 197 -8.06 -0.84 -3.92
N MET A 198 -8.04 -2.14 -3.60
CA MET A 198 -9.18 -2.86 -3.05
C MET A 198 -9.65 -2.23 -1.71
N GLY A 199 -8.71 -1.93 -0.82
CA GLY A 199 -8.99 -1.22 0.44
C GLY A 199 -9.53 0.19 0.22
N ARG A 200 -8.97 0.93 -0.74
CA ARG A 200 -9.45 2.26 -1.12
C ARG A 200 -10.89 2.21 -1.63
N ILE A 201 -11.20 1.32 -2.57
CA ILE A 201 -12.56 1.19 -3.11
C ILE A 201 -13.54 0.88 -2.00
N SER A 202 -13.19 -0.06 -1.10
CA SER A 202 -14.05 -0.38 0.05
C SER A 202 -14.33 0.83 0.93
N ALA A 203 -13.28 1.60 1.27
CA ALA A 203 -13.42 2.80 2.09
C ALA A 203 -14.23 3.92 1.42
N TYR A 204 -14.06 4.10 0.10
CA TYR A 204 -14.76 5.14 -0.66
C TYR A 204 -16.23 4.82 -0.91
N THR A 205 -16.57 3.55 -1.03
CA THR A 205 -17.93 3.11 -1.38
C THR A 205 -18.73 2.57 -0.18
N GLY A 206 -18.06 2.23 0.92
CA GLY A 206 -18.67 1.52 2.05
C GLY A 206 -19.01 0.05 1.74
N GLN A 207 -18.55 -0.49 0.62
CA GLN A 207 -18.88 -1.85 0.18
C GLN A 207 -17.79 -2.85 0.54
N LEU A 208 -18.20 -4.11 0.75
CA LEU A 208 -17.25 -5.22 0.78
C LEU A 208 -16.72 -5.45 -0.64
N VAL A 209 -15.38 -5.44 -0.79
CA VAL A 209 -14.71 -5.66 -2.08
C VAL A 209 -13.95 -6.98 -2.03
N ARG A 210 -14.15 -7.84 -3.03
CA ARG A 210 -13.44 -9.11 -3.16
C ARG A 210 -12.32 -8.99 -4.17
N TRP A 211 -11.26 -9.76 -4.00
CA TRP A 211 -10.15 -9.82 -4.96
C TRP A 211 -10.63 -10.09 -6.39
N ARG A 212 -11.56 -11.05 -6.55
CA ARG A 212 -12.14 -11.39 -7.87
C ARG A 212 -12.90 -10.22 -8.51
N ASP A 213 -13.43 -9.30 -7.71
CA ASP A 213 -14.18 -8.14 -8.21
C ASP A 213 -13.29 -7.18 -9.01
N LEU A 214 -11.96 -7.26 -8.79
CA LEU A 214 -10.94 -6.47 -9.48
C LEU A 214 -10.20 -7.26 -10.57
N THR A 215 -10.16 -8.58 -10.47
CA THR A 215 -9.27 -9.43 -11.29
C THR A 215 -10.00 -10.35 -12.25
N ASP A 216 -11.29 -10.59 -12.06
CA ASP A 216 -12.08 -11.53 -12.86
C ASP A 216 -13.20 -10.80 -13.61
N ALA A 217 -13.11 -10.80 -14.95
CA ALA A 217 -14.14 -10.24 -15.82
C ALA A 217 -15.52 -10.87 -15.60
N ALA A 218 -15.57 -12.15 -15.21
CA ALA A 218 -16.82 -12.84 -14.95
C ALA A 218 -17.52 -12.41 -13.66
N SER A 219 -16.85 -11.61 -12.82
CA SER A 219 -17.47 -11.04 -11.63
C SER A 219 -18.56 -10.02 -11.95
N ASN A 220 -18.55 -9.45 -13.15
CA ASN A 220 -19.39 -8.32 -13.57
C ASN A 220 -19.34 -7.13 -12.60
N SER A 221 -18.24 -6.98 -11.89
CA SER A 221 -18.03 -5.91 -10.93
C SER A 221 -17.82 -4.57 -11.65
N PRO A 222 -18.37 -3.46 -11.13
CA PRO A 222 -18.11 -2.13 -11.67
C PRO A 222 -16.64 -1.71 -11.50
N TRP A 223 -15.90 -2.39 -10.64
CA TRP A 223 -14.50 -2.10 -10.35
C TRP A 223 -13.52 -2.87 -11.23
N TYR A 224 -14.00 -3.88 -11.98
CA TYR A 224 -13.17 -4.55 -12.97
C TYR A 224 -12.86 -3.60 -14.12
N ASN A 225 -11.57 -3.44 -14.43
CA ASN A 225 -11.11 -2.57 -15.51
C ASN A 225 -11.53 -1.09 -15.35
N LEU A 226 -11.60 -0.63 -14.11
CA LEU A 226 -11.97 0.74 -13.76
C LEU A 226 -11.04 1.74 -14.44
N LYS A 227 -11.61 2.72 -15.14
CA LYS A 227 -10.89 3.81 -15.78
C LYS A 227 -11.10 5.09 -14.99
N LEU A 228 -10.00 5.63 -14.49
CA LEU A 228 -10.02 6.93 -13.82
C LEU A 228 -10.19 8.07 -14.83
N LYS A 229 -10.81 9.14 -14.41
CA LYS A 229 -10.98 10.39 -15.15
C LYS A 229 -10.55 11.57 -14.26
N PRO A 230 -9.77 12.54 -14.80
CA PRO A 230 -9.24 12.57 -16.17
C PRO A 230 -8.17 11.49 -16.40
N GLY A 231 -8.15 10.93 -17.60
CA GLY A 231 -7.15 9.96 -18.04
C GLY A 231 -6.05 10.63 -18.88
N LEU A 232 -5.14 9.81 -19.42
CA LEU A 232 -3.98 10.29 -20.21
C LEU A 232 -4.40 11.23 -21.35
N GLU A 233 -5.44 10.87 -22.08
CA GLU A 233 -5.94 11.64 -23.23
C GLU A 233 -6.34 13.07 -22.84
N GLU A 234 -7.05 13.23 -21.71
CA GLU A 234 -7.47 14.55 -21.23
C GLU A 234 -6.28 15.40 -20.79
N PHE A 235 -5.22 14.79 -20.24
CA PHE A 235 -3.98 15.50 -19.93
C PHE A 235 -3.21 15.92 -21.18
N GLU A 236 -3.06 15.03 -22.17
CA GLU A 236 -2.36 15.31 -23.43
C GLU A 236 -3.06 16.40 -24.24
N ASN A 237 -4.40 16.41 -24.24
CA ASN A 237 -5.20 17.39 -24.95
C ASN A 237 -5.45 18.69 -24.17
N GLY A 238 -4.95 18.79 -22.93
CA GLY A 238 -5.16 19.95 -22.05
C GLY A 238 -6.63 20.16 -21.61
N THR A 239 -7.45 19.12 -21.69
CA THR A 239 -8.89 19.17 -21.32
C THR A 239 -9.14 18.60 -19.92
N ALA A 240 -8.11 18.10 -19.25
CA ALA A 240 -8.21 17.61 -17.89
C ALA A 240 -8.81 18.68 -16.96
N LYS A 241 -9.72 18.27 -16.09
CA LYS A 241 -10.34 19.13 -15.08
C LYS A 241 -10.00 18.63 -13.70
N ALA A 242 -9.46 19.51 -12.87
CA ALA A 242 -9.22 19.22 -11.47
C ALA A 242 -10.56 19.07 -10.75
N PRO A 243 -10.71 18.04 -9.90
CA PRO A 243 -11.82 17.95 -8.96
C PRO A 243 -11.88 19.21 -8.08
N ALA A 244 -13.08 19.59 -7.65
CA ALA A 244 -13.22 20.67 -6.68
C ALA A 244 -12.61 20.26 -5.32
N ASP A 245 -11.89 21.19 -4.68
CA ASP A 245 -11.15 20.94 -3.46
C ASP A 245 -12.02 20.58 -2.25
N ASP A 246 -13.30 20.93 -2.29
CA ASP A 246 -14.28 20.69 -1.23
C ASP A 246 -15.18 19.47 -1.48
N VAL A 247 -14.99 18.80 -2.62
CA VAL A 247 -15.75 17.61 -2.99
C VAL A 247 -14.94 16.34 -2.72
N VAL A 248 -15.52 15.45 -1.95
CA VAL A 248 -14.95 14.15 -1.61
C VAL A 248 -16.04 13.09 -1.61
N ALA A 249 -15.69 11.84 -1.91
CA ALA A 249 -16.63 10.73 -1.85
C ALA A 249 -17.23 10.58 -0.44
N ILE A 250 -18.53 10.31 -0.39
CA ILE A 250 -19.25 9.98 0.84
C ILE A 250 -19.60 8.48 0.75
N PRO A 251 -19.06 7.64 1.64
CA PRO A 251 -19.33 6.21 1.61
C PRO A 251 -20.84 5.92 1.70
N GLY A 252 -21.30 5.05 0.80
CA GLY A 252 -22.71 4.69 0.69
C GLY A 252 -23.55 5.59 -0.24
N GLU A 253 -23.00 6.68 -0.76
CA GLU A 253 -23.67 7.58 -1.72
C GLU A 253 -23.06 7.48 -3.15
N ALA A 254 -22.04 6.64 -3.34
CA ALA A 254 -21.33 6.46 -4.60
C ALA A 254 -21.86 5.27 -5.42
#